data_0979780bb93f24c2eb58072add3dc160
#
_entry.id   0979780bb93f24c2eb58072add3dc160
#
_cell.length_a   1.000
_cell.length_b   1.000
_cell.length_c   1.000
_cell.angle_alpha   90.00
_cell.angle_beta   90.00
_cell.angle_gamma   90.00
#
_symmetry.space_group_name_H-M   'P 1'
#
loop_
_entity.id
_entity.type
_entity.pdbx_description
1 polymer ?
#
loop_
_entity_poly.entity_id
_entity_poly.type
_entity_poly.pdbx_seq_one_letter_code
_entity_poly.pdbx_strand_id
1 'polypeptide(L)'
;VPPVYDLLQPDGFFRIEEAEISGINHRIAAMETNEAYRSAREEWKKAEEEAQTTLASEKQKLKEAKTLREQSRKEGVSPEEAEAMSRESQFQKAEFKRLERKLKEKVQAAGEAFQAFEQEIQALRHERKTRSAALQMRLFAQFRMLNARGEVKDLCEIFRSTPQKTPPAGAGECALPKLLQYAYLHQLQPLAMGEFWWGMSPKDEIR
;
A
#
# COMPACT_ATOMS: atom_id res chain seq x y z
N VAL A 1 2.39 -22.29 -30.99
CA VAL A 1 1.49 -23.22 -30.27
C VAL A 1 0.35 -22.37 -29.69
N PRO A 2 -0.91 -22.74 -29.94
CA PRO A 2 -2.04 -21.98 -29.41
C PRO A 2 -2.03 -21.94 -27.88
N PRO A 3 -2.55 -20.89 -27.28
CA PRO A 3 -2.68 -20.81 -25.80
C PRO A 3 -3.69 -21.84 -25.31
N VAL A 4 -3.58 -22.26 -24.03
CA VAL A 4 -4.57 -23.13 -23.39
C VAL A 4 -5.91 -22.39 -23.23
N TYR A 5 -5.82 -21.10 -22.95
CA TYR A 5 -6.95 -20.17 -22.92
C TYR A 5 -6.53 -18.86 -23.64
N ASP A 6 -7.39 -18.37 -24.53
CA ASP A 6 -7.12 -17.13 -25.27
C ASP A 6 -7.50 -15.90 -24.43
N LEU A 7 -6.50 -15.28 -23.80
CA LEU A 7 -6.63 -14.04 -23.02
C LEU A 7 -6.95 -12.81 -23.88
N LEU A 8 -6.64 -12.89 -25.17
CA LEU A 8 -6.72 -11.73 -26.08
C LEU A 8 -8.07 -11.61 -26.79
N GLN A 9 -9.01 -12.50 -26.49
CA GLN A 9 -10.37 -12.40 -27.01
C GLN A 9 -10.97 -11.02 -26.71
N PRO A 10 -11.34 -10.20 -27.73
CA PRO A 10 -11.78 -8.81 -27.51
C PRO A 10 -12.96 -8.69 -26.54
N ASP A 11 -13.94 -9.59 -26.64
CA ASP A 11 -15.14 -9.63 -25.81
C ASP A 11 -15.01 -10.60 -24.62
N GLY A 12 -13.80 -11.10 -24.38
CA GLY A 12 -13.51 -12.02 -23.29
C GLY A 12 -13.57 -11.33 -21.92
N PHE A 13 -14.05 -12.06 -20.91
CA PHE A 13 -14.17 -11.52 -19.54
C PHE A 13 -12.86 -10.94 -19.00
N PHE A 14 -11.72 -11.49 -19.41
CA PHE A 14 -10.41 -11.03 -18.98
C PHE A 14 -10.14 -9.59 -19.44
N ARG A 15 -10.36 -9.32 -20.73
CA ARG A 15 -10.17 -7.98 -21.33
C ARG A 15 -11.11 -6.94 -20.72
N ILE A 16 -12.36 -7.33 -20.51
CA ILE A 16 -13.37 -6.45 -19.91
C ILE A 16 -12.95 -6.08 -18.47
N GLU A 17 -12.63 -7.07 -17.66
CA GLU A 17 -12.26 -6.84 -16.25
C GLU A 17 -10.91 -6.12 -16.12
N GLU A 18 -9.94 -6.43 -16.99
CA GLU A 18 -8.65 -5.70 -17.06
C GLU A 18 -8.86 -4.22 -17.37
N ALA A 19 -9.76 -3.89 -18.31
CA ALA A 19 -10.09 -2.50 -18.63
C ALA A 19 -10.71 -1.76 -17.43
N GLU A 20 -11.60 -2.41 -16.68
CA GLU A 20 -12.18 -1.86 -15.46
C GLU A 20 -11.11 -1.63 -14.38
N ILE A 21 -10.21 -2.59 -14.14
CA ILE A 21 -9.11 -2.48 -13.21
C ILE A 21 -8.14 -1.35 -13.62
N SER A 22 -7.87 -1.22 -14.91
CA SER A 22 -7.09 -0.12 -15.47
C SER A 22 -7.77 1.24 -15.28
N GLY A 23 -9.10 1.29 -15.42
CA GLY A 23 -9.89 2.47 -15.10
C GLY A 23 -9.73 2.91 -13.64
N ILE A 24 -9.71 1.98 -12.69
CA ILE A 24 -9.44 2.28 -11.28
C ILE A 24 -8.04 2.86 -11.11
N ASN A 25 -7.02 2.31 -11.77
CA ASN A 25 -5.66 2.85 -11.72
C ASN A 25 -5.59 4.30 -12.23
N HIS A 26 -6.28 4.60 -13.33
CA HIS A 26 -6.36 5.96 -13.87
C HIS A 26 -7.05 6.92 -12.90
N ARG A 27 -8.12 6.49 -12.23
CA ARG A 27 -8.80 7.29 -11.21
C ARG A 27 -7.88 7.59 -10.02
N ILE A 28 -7.16 6.60 -9.51
CA ILE A 28 -6.18 6.80 -8.43
C ILE A 28 -5.11 7.82 -8.87
N ALA A 29 -4.52 7.65 -10.04
CA ALA A 29 -3.50 8.56 -10.56
C ALA A 29 -4.03 9.98 -10.74
N ALA A 30 -5.26 10.13 -11.24
CA ALA A 30 -5.91 11.43 -11.38
C ALA A 30 -6.14 12.11 -10.03
N MET A 31 -6.54 11.36 -9.00
CA MET A 31 -6.70 11.91 -7.64
C MET A 31 -5.37 12.33 -7.04
N GLU A 32 -4.33 11.52 -7.14
CA GLU A 32 -2.99 11.82 -6.61
C GLU A 32 -2.31 13.01 -7.29
N THR A 33 -2.71 13.30 -8.55
CA THR A 33 -2.21 14.46 -9.31
C THR A 33 -3.11 15.69 -9.20
N ASN A 34 -4.29 15.57 -8.59
CA ASN A 34 -5.23 16.67 -8.42
C ASN A 34 -4.64 17.80 -7.58
N GLU A 35 -4.84 19.04 -8.01
CA GLU A 35 -4.34 20.22 -7.30
C GLU A 35 -4.95 20.35 -5.90
N ALA A 36 -6.24 20.07 -5.74
CA ALA A 36 -6.91 20.12 -4.44
C ALA A 36 -6.32 19.11 -3.45
N TYR A 37 -5.98 17.88 -3.90
CA TYR A 37 -5.30 16.89 -3.08
C TYR A 37 -3.91 17.37 -2.64
N ARG A 38 -3.14 17.95 -3.56
CA ARG A 38 -1.79 18.46 -3.27
C ARG A 38 -1.85 19.63 -2.29
N SER A 39 -2.74 20.58 -2.52
CA SER A 39 -2.94 21.73 -1.63
C SER A 39 -3.36 21.29 -0.23
N ALA A 40 -4.34 20.41 -0.10
CA ALA A 40 -4.78 19.87 1.18
C ALA A 40 -3.65 19.16 1.93
N ARG A 41 -2.81 18.41 1.21
CA ARG A 41 -1.64 17.73 1.78
C ARG A 41 -0.59 18.72 2.28
N GLU A 42 -0.30 19.76 1.51
CA GLU A 42 0.65 20.80 1.87
C GLU A 42 0.17 21.61 3.07
N GLU A 43 -1.10 21.99 3.11
CA GLU A 43 -1.71 22.71 4.22
C GLU A 43 -1.64 21.89 5.52
N TRP A 44 -1.97 20.61 5.44
CA TRP A 44 -1.86 19.71 6.59
C TRP A 44 -0.41 19.59 7.08
N LYS A 45 0.55 19.35 6.20
CA LYS A 45 1.99 19.27 6.55
C LYS A 45 2.48 20.56 7.20
N LYS A 46 2.12 21.71 6.63
CA LYS A 46 2.49 23.01 7.17
C LYS A 46 1.92 23.21 8.57
N ALA A 47 0.66 22.85 8.80
CA ALA A 47 0.04 22.93 10.12
C ALA A 47 0.74 22.00 11.13
N GLU A 48 1.14 20.80 10.71
CA GLU A 48 1.86 19.84 11.55
C GLU A 48 3.26 20.34 11.92
N GLU A 49 4.02 20.86 10.96
CA GLU A 49 5.36 21.43 11.19
C GLU A 49 5.32 22.67 12.09
N GLU A 50 4.36 23.56 11.87
CA GLU A 50 4.12 24.73 12.74
C GLU A 50 3.78 24.31 14.18
N ALA A 51 2.92 23.30 14.34
CA ALA A 51 2.54 22.79 15.64
C ALA A 51 3.72 22.15 16.37
N GLN A 52 4.50 21.33 15.70
CA GLN A 52 5.70 20.67 16.26
C GLN A 52 6.73 21.71 16.70
N THR A 53 7.03 22.68 15.83
CA THR A 53 8.02 23.73 16.11
C THR A 53 7.59 24.59 17.30
N THR A 54 6.32 25.01 17.33
CA THR A 54 5.77 25.81 18.42
C THR A 54 5.78 25.06 19.74
N LEU A 55 5.33 23.79 19.75
CA LEU A 55 5.32 22.98 20.98
C LEU A 55 6.73 22.70 21.49
N ALA A 56 7.68 22.46 20.60
CA ALA A 56 9.09 22.25 20.97
C ALA A 56 9.69 23.51 21.65
N SER A 57 9.45 24.69 21.06
CA SER A 57 9.90 25.96 21.62
C SER A 57 9.27 26.23 22.99
N GLU A 58 7.97 26.10 23.14
CA GLU A 58 7.29 26.33 24.41
C GLU A 58 7.68 25.31 25.50
N LYS A 59 7.88 24.05 25.13
CA LYS A 59 8.40 23.03 26.04
C LYS A 59 9.79 23.35 26.54
N GLN A 60 10.65 23.90 25.68
CA GLN A 60 11.99 24.33 26.06
C GLN A 60 11.92 25.50 27.04
N LYS A 61 11.08 26.52 26.79
CA LYS A 61 10.86 27.65 27.73
C LYS A 61 10.37 27.16 29.12
N LEU A 62 9.44 26.20 29.14
CA LEU A 62 8.97 25.61 30.40
C LEU A 62 10.10 24.90 31.17
N LYS A 63 10.99 24.20 30.43
CA LYS A 63 12.13 23.53 31.03
C LYS A 63 13.14 24.53 31.63
N GLU A 64 13.44 25.59 30.92
CA GLU A 64 14.31 26.68 31.37
C GLU A 64 13.73 27.39 32.60
N ALA A 65 12.45 27.76 32.55
CA ALA A 65 11.77 28.37 33.67
C ALA A 65 11.72 27.45 34.91
N LYS A 66 11.60 26.13 34.73
CA LYS A 66 11.70 25.14 35.80
C LYS A 66 13.09 25.12 36.40
N THR A 67 14.14 25.09 35.60
CA THR A 67 15.54 25.08 36.06
C THR A 67 15.87 26.33 36.86
N LEU A 68 15.45 27.51 36.36
CA LEU A 68 15.65 28.78 37.08
C LEU A 68 14.95 28.77 38.46
N ARG A 69 13.70 28.31 38.54
CA ARG A 69 12.98 28.19 39.82
C ARG A 69 13.65 27.20 40.79
N GLU A 70 14.22 26.11 40.29
CA GLU A 70 14.95 25.14 41.10
C GLU A 70 16.26 25.72 41.64
N GLN A 71 16.94 26.55 40.84
CA GLN A 71 18.15 27.25 41.26
C GLN A 71 17.84 28.30 42.33
N SER A 72 16.86 29.18 42.11
CA SER A 72 16.45 30.18 43.08
C SER A 72 16.05 29.54 44.45
N ARG A 73 15.36 28.41 44.44
CA ARG A 73 15.01 27.68 45.65
C ARG A 73 16.22 27.16 46.40
N LYS A 74 17.33 26.79 45.71
CA LYS A 74 18.59 26.35 46.36
C LYS A 74 19.34 27.53 46.95
N GLU A 75 19.25 28.71 46.35
CA GLU A 75 19.87 29.93 46.85
C GLU A 75 19.14 30.56 48.07
N GLY A 76 17.91 30.11 48.33
CA GLY A 76 17.08 30.52 49.46
C GLY A 76 16.04 31.57 48.99
N VAL A 77 14.78 31.24 49.12
CA VAL A 77 13.64 32.15 48.79
C VAL A 77 12.70 32.26 50.00
N SER A 78 12.02 33.39 50.11
CA SER A 78 10.99 33.55 51.11
C SER A 78 9.78 32.64 50.86
N PRO A 79 8.97 32.33 51.89
CA PRO A 79 7.74 31.53 51.71
C PRO A 79 6.79 32.14 50.68
N GLU A 80 6.68 33.44 50.61
CA GLU A 80 5.82 34.19 49.69
C GLU A 80 6.30 34.06 48.23
N GLU A 81 7.62 34.15 48.01
CA GLU A 81 8.25 33.94 46.70
C GLU A 81 8.09 32.48 46.22
N ALA A 82 8.23 31.51 47.12
CA ALA A 82 8.05 30.09 46.82
C ALA A 82 6.60 29.80 46.38
N GLU A 83 5.63 30.44 47.01
CA GLU A 83 4.22 30.33 46.61
C GLU A 83 3.94 30.99 45.26
N ALA A 84 4.50 32.19 45.03
CA ALA A 84 4.40 32.88 43.73
C ALA A 84 4.98 32.03 42.60
N MET A 85 6.15 31.45 42.76
CA MET A 85 6.77 30.52 41.79
C MET A 85 5.92 29.29 41.53
N SER A 86 5.20 28.80 42.55
CA SER A 86 4.32 27.64 42.39
C SER A 86 3.08 27.99 41.58
N ARG A 87 2.47 29.15 41.86
CA ARG A 87 1.33 29.69 41.08
C ARG A 87 1.73 29.93 39.62
N GLU A 88 2.87 30.56 39.38
CA GLU A 88 3.41 30.77 38.04
C GLU A 88 3.65 29.47 37.31
N SER A 89 4.24 28.46 37.93
CA SER A 89 4.46 27.12 37.37
C SER A 89 3.13 26.46 36.92
N GLN A 90 2.09 26.57 37.77
CA GLN A 90 0.78 26.02 37.47
C GLN A 90 0.13 26.77 36.25
N PHE A 91 0.25 28.07 36.25
CA PHE A 91 -0.24 28.89 35.14
C PHE A 91 0.44 28.55 33.82
N GLN A 92 1.78 28.51 33.79
CA GLN A 92 2.57 28.15 32.60
C GLN A 92 2.21 26.75 32.06
N LYS A 93 2.01 25.76 32.95
CA LYS A 93 1.57 24.42 32.54
C LYS A 93 0.15 24.41 31.97
N ALA A 94 -0.75 25.22 32.56
CA ALA A 94 -2.12 25.34 32.05
C ALA A 94 -2.16 25.99 30.67
N GLU A 95 -1.37 27.06 30.46
CA GLU A 95 -1.24 27.71 29.15
C GLU A 95 -0.63 26.78 28.10
N PHE A 96 0.41 26.00 28.46
CA PHE A 96 0.97 25.02 27.55
C PHE A 96 -0.08 23.97 27.10
N LYS A 97 -0.89 23.46 28.02
CA LYS A 97 -1.96 22.51 27.69
C LYS A 97 -3.04 23.12 26.79
N ARG A 98 -3.36 24.41 26.99
CA ARG A 98 -4.31 25.14 26.13
C ARG A 98 -3.73 25.29 24.72
N LEU A 99 -2.46 25.65 24.63
CA LEU A 99 -1.76 25.78 23.35
C LEU A 99 -1.69 24.43 22.61
N GLU A 100 -1.33 23.36 23.32
CA GLU A 100 -1.28 22.02 22.75
C GLU A 100 -2.63 21.59 22.16
N ARG A 101 -3.72 21.83 22.91
CA ARG A 101 -5.06 21.53 22.42
C ARG A 101 -5.41 22.35 21.17
N LYS A 102 -5.16 23.66 21.20
CA LYS A 102 -5.43 24.56 20.07
C LYS A 102 -4.65 24.17 18.81
N LEU A 103 -3.38 23.80 18.96
CA LEU A 103 -2.56 23.36 17.84
C LEU A 103 -3.02 22.01 17.30
N LYS A 104 -3.40 21.08 18.18
CA LYS A 104 -3.99 19.79 17.76
C LYS A 104 -5.28 19.98 16.98
N GLU A 105 -6.18 20.85 17.44
CA GLU A 105 -7.42 21.19 16.73
C GLU A 105 -7.12 21.81 15.35
N LYS A 106 -6.11 22.70 15.25
CA LYS A 106 -5.66 23.30 13.98
C LYS A 106 -5.14 22.25 13.01
N VAL A 107 -4.28 21.34 13.47
CA VAL A 107 -3.74 20.24 12.64
C VAL A 107 -4.84 19.29 12.17
N GLN A 108 -5.78 18.97 13.06
CA GLN A 108 -6.91 18.11 12.71
C GLN A 108 -7.79 18.77 11.65
N ALA A 109 -8.16 20.03 11.83
CA ALA A 109 -8.96 20.76 10.86
C ALA A 109 -8.28 20.87 9.48
N ALA A 110 -6.98 21.16 9.45
CA ALA A 110 -6.20 21.17 8.21
C ALA A 110 -6.10 19.79 7.57
N GLY A 111 -6.12 18.71 8.38
CA GLY A 111 -6.03 17.33 7.90
C GLY A 111 -7.34 16.75 7.36
N GLU A 112 -8.49 17.30 7.68
CA GLU A 112 -9.80 16.71 7.32
C GLU A 112 -9.98 16.54 5.80
N ALA A 113 -9.67 17.57 5.01
CA ALA A 113 -9.76 17.51 3.55
C ALA A 113 -8.79 16.50 2.96
N PHE A 114 -7.55 16.47 3.44
CA PHE A 114 -6.54 15.52 3.00
C PHE A 114 -6.93 14.06 3.34
N GLN A 115 -7.44 13.82 4.55
CA GLN A 115 -7.89 12.51 4.98
C GLN A 115 -9.07 11.98 4.16
N ALA A 116 -9.99 12.85 3.73
CA ALA A 116 -11.09 12.46 2.85
C ALA A 116 -10.57 11.92 1.51
N PHE A 117 -9.61 12.61 0.88
CA PHE A 117 -8.96 12.12 -0.34
C PHE A 117 -8.23 10.79 -0.11
N GLU A 118 -7.46 10.67 0.98
CA GLU A 118 -6.74 9.44 1.29
C GLU A 118 -7.69 8.25 1.51
N GLN A 119 -8.82 8.45 2.17
CA GLN A 119 -9.83 7.40 2.35
C GLN A 119 -10.38 6.92 1.00
N GLU A 120 -10.68 7.82 0.08
CA GLU A 120 -11.17 7.47 -1.26
C GLU A 120 -10.10 6.73 -2.07
N ILE A 121 -8.85 7.20 -2.05
CA ILE A 121 -7.72 6.53 -2.71
C ILE A 121 -7.51 5.12 -2.13
N GLN A 122 -7.58 4.95 -0.81
CA GLN A 122 -7.45 3.65 -0.18
C GLN A 122 -8.60 2.70 -0.52
N ALA A 123 -9.83 3.22 -0.61
CA ALA A 123 -10.99 2.45 -1.07
C ALA A 123 -10.80 1.94 -2.51
N LEU A 124 -10.34 2.80 -3.41
CA LEU A 124 -10.04 2.43 -4.80
C LEU A 124 -8.89 1.40 -4.89
N ARG A 125 -7.85 1.55 -4.09
CA ARG A 125 -6.74 0.58 -4.02
C ARG A 125 -7.22 -0.77 -3.51
N HIS A 126 -8.10 -0.79 -2.53
CA HIS A 126 -8.71 -2.01 -2.01
C HIS A 126 -9.59 -2.69 -3.07
N GLU A 127 -10.46 -1.94 -3.73
CA GLU A 127 -11.30 -2.42 -4.83
C GLU A 127 -10.44 -3.04 -5.93
N ARG A 128 -9.42 -2.33 -6.41
CA ARG A 128 -8.48 -2.83 -7.42
C ARG A 128 -7.85 -4.17 -7.00
N LYS A 129 -7.35 -4.25 -5.76
CA LYS A 129 -6.72 -5.47 -5.23
C LYS A 129 -7.70 -6.65 -5.22
N THR A 130 -8.92 -6.41 -4.78
CA THR A 130 -9.96 -7.43 -4.70
C THR A 130 -10.37 -7.92 -6.09
N ARG A 131 -10.61 -6.99 -7.03
CA ARG A 131 -10.95 -7.33 -8.42
C ARG A 131 -9.82 -8.06 -9.13
N SER A 132 -8.56 -7.61 -8.96
CA SER A 132 -7.39 -8.30 -9.54
C SER A 132 -7.24 -9.73 -9.01
N ALA A 133 -7.45 -9.95 -7.72
CA ALA A 133 -7.40 -11.29 -7.15
C ALA A 133 -8.54 -12.19 -7.67
N ALA A 134 -9.76 -11.65 -7.76
CA ALA A 134 -10.90 -12.36 -8.32
C ALA A 134 -10.71 -12.70 -9.80
N LEU A 135 -10.20 -11.76 -10.60
CA LEU A 135 -9.87 -11.97 -12.01
C LEU A 135 -8.84 -13.08 -12.17
N GLN A 136 -7.79 -13.07 -11.37
CA GLN A 136 -6.74 -14.09 -11.40
C GLN A 136 -7.29 -15.48 -11.06
N MET A 137 -8.11 -15.60 -10.04
CA MET A 137 -8.74 -16.89 -9.70
C MET A 137 -9.68 -17.39 -10.78
N ARG A 138 -10.49 -16.49 -11.37
CA ARG A 138 -11.36 -16.82 -12.50
C ARG A 138 -10.55 -17.27 -13.72
N LEU A 139 -9.41 -16.63 -13.97
CA LEU A 139 -8.49 -16.99 -15.04
C LEU A 139 -7.91 -18.39 -14.82
N PHE A 140 -7.42 -18.70 -13.64
CA PHE A 140 -6.88 -20.03 -13.33
C PHE A 140 -7.89 -21.15 -13.56
N ALA A 141 -9.17 -20.91 -13.32
CA ALA A 141 -10.23 -21.88 -13.60
C ALA A 141 -10.46 -22.09 -15.11
N GLN A 142 -10.07 -21.17 -15.97
CA GLN A 142 -10.16 -21.31 -17.43
C GLN A 142 -9.00 -22.12 -18.02
N PHE A 143 -7.86 -22.19 -17.34
CA PHE A 143 -6.72 -22.99 -17.81
C PHE A 143 -6.96 -24.49 -17.53
N ARG A 144 -7.74 -25.11 -18.39
CA ARG A 144 -8.07 -26.54 -18.32
C ARG A 144 -6.97 -27.36 -18.98
N MET A 145 -6.10 -27.93 -18.17
CA MET A 145 -4.92 -28.69 -18.58
C MET A 145 -5.27 -30.16 -18.80
N LEU A 146 -4.92 -30.68 -19.98
CA LEU A 146 -5.02 -32.11 -20.31
C LEU A 146 -3.70 -32.79 -19.96
N ASN A 147 -3.75 -33.94 -19.27
CA ASN A 147 -2.58 -34.74 -18.98
C ASN A 147 -2.45 -35.95 -19.93
N ALA A 148 -1.34 -36.70 -19.81
CA ALA A 148 -1.05 -37.87 -20.65
C ALA A 148 -2.07 -39.02 -20.49
N ARG A 149 -2.92 -39.02 -19.44
CA ARG A 149 -3.97 -40.02 -19.19
C ARG A 149 -5.33 -39.60 -19.73
N GLY A 150 -5.42 -38.42 -20.36
CA GLY A 150 -6.70 -37.91 -20.85
C GLY A 150 -7.52 -37.20 -19.75
N GLU A 151 -6.98 -36.99 -18.55
CA GLU A 151 -7.67 -36.28 -17.47
C GLU A 151 -7.49 -34.77 -17.66
N VAL A 152 -8.55 -34.03 -17.43
CA VAL A 152 -8.56 -32.55 -17.51
C VAL A 152 -8.76 -31.99 -16.13
N LYS A 153 -7.84 -31.09 -15.70
CA LYS A 153 -7.94 -30.33 -14.44
C LYS A 153 -7.63 -28.86 -14.69
N ASP A 154 -8.30 -27.98 -13.97
CA ASP A 154 -7.90 -26.57 -13.98
C ASP A 154 -6.69 -26.33 -13.07
N LEU A 155 -6.09 -25.12 -13.16
CA LEU A 155 -4.90 -24.81 -12.36
C LEU A 155 -5.20 -24.80 -10.87
N CYS A 156 -6.40 -24.39 -10.43
CA CYS A 156 -6.75 -24.40 -9.02
C CYS A 156 -6.81 -25.84 -8.48
N GLU A 157 -7.36 -26.78 -9.26
CA GLU A 157 -7.41 -28.21 -8.91
C GLU A 157 -5.98 -28.81 -8.84
N ILE A 158 -5.13 -28.49 -9.82
CA ILE A 158 -3.74 -28.97 -9.86
C ILE A 158 -2.96 -28.48 -8.63
N PHE A 159 -3.03 -27.20 -8.32
CA PHE A 159 -2.25 -26.59 -7.24
C PHE A 159 -2.80 -26.90 -5.83
N ARG A 160 -4.08 -27.30 -5.71
CA ARG A 160 -4.67 -27.68 -4.40
C ARG A 160 -3.88 -28.79 -3.70
N SER A 161 -3.29 -29.71 -4.44
CA SER A 161 -2.48 -30.81 -3.92
C SER A 161 -1.00 -30.43 -3.69
N THR A 162 -0.57 -29.25 -4.10
CA THR A 162 0.82 -28.77 -3.91
C THR A 162 1.00 -28.03 -2.57
N PRO A 163 2.21 -27.87 -2.06
CA PRO A 163 2.47 -27.06 -0.88
C PRO A 163 2.00 -25.61 -1.02
N GLN A 164 2.03 -25.04 -2.22
CA GLN A 164 1.65 -23.65 -2.50
C GLN A 164 0.13 -23.41 -2.45
N LYS A 165 -0.71 -24.45 -2.65
CA LYS A 165 -2.18 -24.42 -2.64
C LYS A 165 -2.83 -23.53 -3.71
N THR A 166 -2.16 -22.46 -4.13
CA THR A 166 -2.64 -21.47 -5.10
C THR A 166 -1.63 -21.38 -6.26
N PRO A 167 -2.09 -21.32 -7.52
CA PRO A 167 -1.19 -21.10 -8.65
C PRO A 167 -0.48 -19.75 -8.53
N PRO A 168 0.81 -19.67 -8.88
CA PRO A 168 1.50 -18.37 -8.99
C PRO A 168 0.96 -17.57 -10.18
N ALA A 169 1.15 -16.25 -10.16
CA ALA A 169 0.80 -15.39 -11.28
C ALA A 169 1.49 -15.86 -12.56
N GLY A 170 0.76 -15.89 -13.69
CA GLY A 170 1.25 -16.38 -14.97
C GLY A 170 1.34 -17.91 -15.10
N ALA A 171 0.88 -18.67 -14.10
CA ALA A 171 0.80 -20.13 -14.20
C ALA A 171 -0.02 -20.53 -15.44
N GLY A 172 0.49 -21.53 -16.19
CA GLY A 172 -0.16 -22.02 -17.40
C GLY A 172 0.21 -21.28 -18.69
N GLU A 173 0.82 -20.12 -18.60
CA GLU A 173 1.21 -19.31 -19.78
C GLU A 173 2.62 -19.61 -20.30
N CYS A 174 3.42 -20.35 -19.55
CA CYS A 174 4.76 -20.77 -20.00
C CYS A 174 4.69 -21.67 -21.23
N ALA A 175 5.82 -21.79 -21.94
CA ALA A 175 5.93 -22.59 -23.16
C ALA A 175 5.61 -24.08 -22.91
N LEU A 176 6.15 -24.65 -21.83
CA LEU A 176 5.98 -26.08 -21.51
C LEU A 176 4.51 -26.49 -21.34
N PRO A 177 3.68 -25.87 -20.51
CA PRO A 177 2.26 -26.21 -20.41
C PRO A 177 1.53 -26.16 -21.76
N LYS A 178 1.82 -25.15 -22.58
CA LYS A 178 1.22 -25.00 -23.92
C LYS A 178 1.63 -26.10 -24.88
N LEU A 179 2.92 -26.48 -24.88
CA LEU A 179 3.44 -27.55 -25.71
C LEU A 179 2.85 -28.91 -25.30
N LEU A 180 2.80 -29.21 -24.01
CA LEU A 180 2.20 -30.44 -23.50
C LEU A 180 0.69 -30.52 -23.80
N GLN A 181 -0.03 -29.43 -23.60
CA GLN A 181 -1.45 -29.32 -23.95
C GLN A 181 -1.67 -29.62 -25.44
N TYR A 182 -0.87 -29.01 -26.31
CA TYR A 182 -0.94 -29.26 -27.76
C TYR A 182 -0.62 -30.73 -28.10
N ALA A 183 0.45 -31.27 -27.54
CA ALA A 183 0.83 -32.65 -27.77
C ALA A 183 -0.28 -33.64 -27.40
N TYR A 184 -0.86 -33.51 -26.22
CA TYR A 184 -1.92 -34.43 -25.75
C TYR A 184 -3.24 -34.26 -26.53
N LEU A 185 -3.59 -33.04 -26.90
CA LEU A 185 -4.76 -32.79 -27.75
C LEU A 185 -4.63 -33.43 -29.12
N HIS A 186 -3.41 -33.52 -29.66
CA HIS A 186 -3.12 -34.13 -30.95
C HIS A 186 -2.62 -35.58 -30.87
N GLN A 187 -2.75 -36.22 -29.67
CA GLN A 187 -2.31 -37.60 -29.44
C GLN A 187 -0.83 -37.83 -29.73
N LEU A 188 0.00 -36.76 -29.58
CA LEU A 188 1.45 -36.85 -29.70
C LEU A 188 2.04 -37.29 -28.36
N GLN A 189 3.10 -38.09 -28.44
CA GLN A 189 3.85 -38.54 -27.26
C GLN A 189 5.12 -37.69 -27.12
N PRO A 190 5.25 -36.83 -26.10
CA PRO A 190 6.47 -36.10 -25.80
C PRO A 190 7.59 -37.10 -25.44
N LEU A 191 8.74 -37.05 -26.11
CA LEU A 191 9.88 -37.90 -25.87
C LEU A 191 10.94 -37.24 -24.98
N ALA A 192 11.21 -35.96 -25.22
CA ALA A 192 12.17 -35.16 -24.48
C ALA A 192 11.81 -33.69 -24.54
N MET A 193 12.33 -32.92 -23.62
CA MET A 193 12.12 -31.47 -23.56
C MET A 193 13.42 -30.78 -23.13
N GLY A 194 13.68 -29.63 -23.74
CA GLY A 194 14.71 -28.69 -23.32
C GLY A 194 14.10 -27.30 -23.21
N GLU A 195 14.40 -26.58 -22.16
CA GLU A 195 14.01 -25.18 -21.97
C GLU A 195 15.28 -24.35 -21.86
N PHE A 196 15.36 -23.27 -22.62
CA PHE A 196 16.50 -22.38 -22.63
C PHE A 196 16.05 -20.95 -22.90
N TRP A 197 16.85 -20.00 -22.42
CA TRP A 197 16.64 -18.60 -22.69
C TRP A 197 17.17 -18.25 -24.09
N TRP A 198 16.33 -17.63 -24.91
CA TRP A 198 16.73 -17.10 -26.21
C TRP A 198 16.72 -15.58 -26.18
N GLY A 199 17.90 -14.97 -26.23
CA GLY A 199 18.09 -13.52 -26.19
C GLY A 199 19.31 -13.12 -25.35
N MET A 200 19.54 -11.82 -25.19
CA MET A 200 20.60 -11.33 -24.29
C MET A 200 20.29 -11.74 -22.85
N SER A 201 21.23 -12.38 -22.20
CA SER A 201 21.10 -12.73 -20.78
C SER A 201 21.07 -11.45 -19.94
N PRO A 202 20.11 -11.28 -19.01
CA PRO A 202 20.08 -10.11 -18.13
C PRO A 202 21.30 -9.98 -17.21
N LYS A 203 22.14 -11.03 -17.11
CA LYS A 203 23.30 -11.10 -16.21
C LYS A 203 24.58 -11.56 -16.90
N ASP A 204 24.65 -11.51 -18.24
CA ASP A 204 25.76 -12.05 -19.04
C ASP A 204 26.14 -13.51 -18.74
N GLU A 205 25.25 -14.26 -18.08
CA GLU A 205 25.41 -15.67 -17.77
C GLU A 205 24.43 -16.50 -18.60
N ILE A 206 24.95 -17.54 -19.24
CA ILE A 206 24.11 -18.58 -19.87
C ILE A 206 23.60 -19.49 -18.74
N ARG A 207 22.30 -19.53 -18.55
CA ARG A 207 21.64 -20.45 -17.63
C ARG A 207 20.99 -21.60 -18.36
#